data_764afb48755ad0149b5e7b4625bb72a1
#
_entry.id   764afb48755ad0149b5e7b4625bb72a1
#
_cell.length_a   1.000
_cell.length_b   1.000
_cell.length_c   1.000
_cell.angle_alpha   90.00
_cell.angle_beta   90.00
_cell.angle_gamma   90.00
#
_symmetry.space_group_name_H-M   'P 1'
#
loop_
_entity.id
_entity.type
_entity.pdbx_description
1 polymer ?
#
loop_
_entity_poly.entity_id
_entity_poly.type
_entity_poly.pdbx_seq_one_letter_code
_entity_poly.pdbx_strand_id
1 'polypeptide(L)'
;MSVITTIEDLRVLAQKRVPRMFYDYADSGSWTESTYRANESDFQRLKLRQRVAVNMENRSLRTKMIGIDVAMPVAIAPTGLTGMQHADGEMLGAVAAKKFGIPFTLSTMSICSIEDIAAATRSPFWFQLYWMRDRDFMDRLMDRAKAAGVSEIGRASCRERVLVAV
;
A
#
# COMPACT_ATOMS: atom_id res chain seq x y z
N MET A 1 1.16 9.60 -26.96
CA MET A 1 1.20 9.06 -25.58
C MET A 1 1.30 10.25 -24.64
N SER A 2 0.41 10.35 -23.62
CA SER A 2 0.60 11.37 -22.58
C SER A 2 1.85 11.01 -21.76
N VAL A 3 2.73 11.99 -21.56
CA VAL A 3 3.90 11.83 -20.69
C VAL A 3 3.38 11.79 -19.25
N ILE A 4 3.72 10.73 -18.53
CA ILE A 4 3.36 10.56 -17.11
C ILE A 4 4.50 11.14 -16.29
N THR A 5 4.24 12.20 -15.53
CA THR A 5 5.21 12.91 -14.70
C THR A 5 4.81 12.95 -13.24
N THR A 6 3.52 12.80 -12.95
CA THR A 6 2.94 12.86 -11.60
C THR A 6 1.96 11.72 -11.36
N ILE A 7 1.59 11.51 -10.09
CA ILE A 7 0.55 10.54 -9.72
C ILE A 7 -0.81 10.98 -10.28
N GLU A 8 -1.07 12.29 -10.39
CA GLU A 8 -2.31 12.80 -10.99
C GLU A 8 -2.45 12.40 -12.46
N ASP A 9 -1.36 12.34 -13.22
CA ASP A 9 -1.38 11.84 -14.61
C ASP A 9 -1.84 10.37 -14.66
N LEU A 10 -1.43 9.56 -13.68
CA LEU A 10 -1.89 8.18 -13.54
C LEU A 10 -3.38 8.10 -13.17
N ARG A 11 -3.87 8.98 -12.31
CA ARG A 11 -5.29 9.08 -11.95
C ARG A 11 -6.14 9.40 -13.18
N VAL A 12 -5.74 10.39 -13.97
CA VAL A 12 -6.42 10.75 -15.23
C VAL A 12 -6.39 9.58 -16.23
N LEU A 13 -5.29 8.83 -16.27
CA LEU A 13 -5.19 7.64 -17.13
C LEU A 13 -6.12 6.52 -16.63
N ALA A 14 -6.17 6.28 -15.32
CA ALA A 14 -7.05 5.30 -14.71
C ALA A 14 -8.53 5.62 -14.99
N GLN A 15 -8.93 6.89 -14.86
CA GLN A 15 -10.29 7.35 -15.17
C GLN A 15 -10.75 6.98 -16.58
N LYS A 16 -9.81 6.93 -17.54
CA LYS A 16 -10.09 6.59 -18.95
C LYS A 16 -10.10 5.09 -19.24
N ARG A 17 -9.43 4.29 -18.42
CA ARG A 17 -9.16 2.87 -18.68
C ARG A 17 -9.90 1.91 -17.77
N VAL A 18 -10.10 2.28 -16.52
CA VAL A 18 -10.78 1.47 -15.52
C VAL A 18 -12.28 1.58 -15.75
N PRO A 19 -13.05 0.48 -15.67
CA PRO A 19 -14.51 0.56 -15.69
C PRO A 19 -15.03 1.53 -14.64
N ARG A 20 -15.95 2.41 -15.04
CA ARG A 20 -16.41 3.53 -14.22
C ARG A 20 -16.81 3.14 -12.80
N MET A 21 -17.51 2.02 -12.65
CA MET A 21 -17.95 1.50 -11.36
C MET A 21 -16.76 1.27 -10.39
N PHE A 22 -15.66 0.72 -10.88
CA PHE A 22 -14.48 0.45 -10.08
C PHE A 22 -13.66 1.71 -9.84
N TYR A 23 -13.56 2.57 -10.86
CA TYR A 23 -12.88 3.85 -10.71
C TYR A 23 -13.57 4.73 -9.67
N ASP A 24 -14.89 4.93 -9.79
CA ASP A 24 -15.67 5.76 -8.88
C ASP A 24 -15.62 5.22 -7.43
N TYR A 25 -15.59 3.88 -7.25
CA TYR A 25 -15.42 3.27 -5.94
C TYR A 25 -14.08 3.63 -5.30
N ALA A 26 -13.00 3.62 -6.05
CA ALA A 26 -11.65 3.92 -5.55
C ALA A 26 -11.39 5.43 -5.37
N ASP A 27 -11.96 6.26 -6.24
CA ASP A 27 -11.72 7.71 -6.32
C ASP A 27 -12.82 8.54 -5.64
N SER A 28 -13.54 7.97 -4.69
CA SER A 28 -14.56 8.68 -3.92
C SER A 28 -14.30 8.62 -2.42
N GLY A 29 -14.77 9.63 -1.73
CA GLY A 29 -14.80 9.70 -0.27
C GLY A 29 -16.21 9.51 0.28
N SER A 30 -16.32 9.37 1.60
CA SER A 30 -17.59 9.25 2.27
C SER A 30 -18.25 10.63 2.49
N TRP A 31 -19.58 10.66 2.39
CA TRP A 31 -20.42 11.81 2.75
C TRP A 31 -20.01 13.07 1.98
N THR A 32 -19.55 14.10 2.70
CA THR A 32 -19.12 15.38 2.10
C THR A 32 -17.71 15.35 1.52
N GLU A 33 -17.01 14.23 1.61
CA GLU A 33 -15.62 14.07 1.15
C GLU A 33 -14.61 15.05 1.78
N SER A 34 -14.94 15.62 2.94
CA SER A 34 -14.06 16.62 3.58
C SER A 34 -12.70 16.03 3.94
N THR A 35 -12.69 14.81 4.50
CA THR A 35 -11.43 14.10 4.82
C THR A 35 -10.68 13.66 3.55
N TYR A 36 -11.39 13.22 2.54
CA TYR A 36 -10.79 12.87 1.24
C TYR A 36 -10.03 14.07 0.66
N ARG A 37 -10.64 15.25 0.63
CA ARG A 37 -9.98 16.48 0.19
C ARG A 37 -8.85 16.92 1.11
N ALA A 38 -9.00 16.75 2.42
CA ALA A 38 -7.96 17.10 3.39
C ALA A 38 -6.72 16.22 3.28
N ASN A 39 -6.86 14.94 2.89
CA ASN A 39 -5.74 14.05 2.65
C ASN A 39 -4.74 14.61 1.61
N GLU A 40 -5.19 15.46 0.71
CA GLU A 40 -4.33 16.12 -0.26
C GLU A 40 -3.98 17.56 0.17
N SER A 41 -4.98 18.36 0.52
CA SER A 41 -4.80 19.80 0.79
C SER A 41 -3.96 20.07 2.04
N ASP A 42 -3.97 19.17 3.03
CA ASP A 42 -3.18 19.37 4.25
C ASP A 42 -1.67 19.24 3.99
N PHE A 43 -1.25 18.43 3.02
CA PHE A 43 0.15 18.40 2.62
C PHE A 43 0.63 19.74 2.04
N GLN A 44 -0.25 20.52 1.41
CA GLN A 44 0.10 21.83 0.86
C GLN A 44 0.41 22.87 1.94
N ARG A 45 0.00 22.63 3.18
CA ARG A 45 0.32 23.48 4.34
C ARG A 45 1.75 23.28 4.83
N LEU A 46 2.35 22.12 4.50
CA LEU A 46 3.73 21.82 4.87
C LEU A 46 4.66 22.49 3.85
N LYS A 47 5.56 23.34 4.33
CA LYS A 47 6.54 24.04 3.49
C LYS A 47 7.93 23.59 3.83
N LEU A 48 8.71 23.27 2.81
CA LEU A 48 10.11 22.93 2.96
C LEU A 48 10.94 24.20 3.06
N ARG A 49 11.70 24.33 4.16
CA ARG A 49 12.69 25.40 4.30
C ARG A 49 13.97 24.99 3.56
N GLN A 50 14.24 25.64 2.45
CA GLN A 50 15.46 25.43 1.68
C GLN A 50 16.68 25.90 2.46
N ARG A 51 17.76 25.15 2.32
CA ARG A 51 19.10 25.52 2.80
C ARG A 51 20.05 25.43 1.62
N VAL A 52 20.76 26.52 1.34
CA VAL A 52 21.76 26.60 0.29
C VAL A 52 23.16 26.30 0.84
N ALA A 53 24.09 25.93 -0.03
CA ALA A 53 25.50 25.66 0.29
C ALA A 53 25.70 24.57 1.37
N VAL A 54 24.83 23.56 1.41
CA VAL A 54 24.97 22.39 2.28
C VAL A 54 25.44 21.20 1.43
N ASN A 55 26.50 20.52 1.87
CA ASN A 55 26.94 19.28 1.23
C ASN A 55 25.88 18.20 1.38
N MET A 56 25.47 17.59 0.26
CA MET A 56 24.40 16.60 0.19
C MET A 56 24.88 15.21 -0.28
N GLU A 57 26.20 15.01 -0.40
CA GLU A 57 26.77 13.78 -0.97
C GLU A 57 26.39 12.51 -0.19
N ASN A 58 26.33 12.58 1.13
CA ASN A 58 26.06 11.44 2.01
C ASN A 58 24.61 11.34 2.47
N ARG A 59 23.68 11.97 1.75
CA ARG A 59 22.26 11.93 2.12
C ARG A 59 21.67 10.55 1.86
N SER A 60 20.99 9.98 2.87
CA SER A 60 20.30 8.69 2.76
C SER A 60 18.94 8.76 3.41
N LEU A 61 17.96 8.06 2.82
CA LEU A 61 16.65 7.82 3.41
C LEU A 61 16.55 6.43 4.05
N ARG A 62 17.62 5.64 4.00
CA ARG A 62 17.64 4.29 4.57
C ARG A 62 17.39 4.33 6.07
N THR A 63 16.52 3.43 6.54
CA THR A 63 16.16 3.31 7.96
C THR A 63 15.66 1.90 8.26
N LYS A 64 15.22 1.68 9.50
CA LYS A 64 14.54 0.44 9.90
C LYS A 64 13.05 0.69 10.10
N MET A 65 12.21 -0.22 9.60
CA MET A 65 10.77 -0.28 9.88
C MET A 65 10.44 -1.68 10.40
N ILE A 66 9.86 -1.78 11.59
CA ILE A 66 9.49 -3.05 12.21
C ILE A 66 10.65 -4.08 12.11
N GLY A 67 11.86 -3.64 12.49
CA GLY A 67 13.05 -4.51 12.52
C GLY A 67 13.73 -4.79 11.18
N ILE A 68 13.14 -4.45 10.04
CA ILE A 68 13.73 -4.68 8.71
C ILE A 68 14.38 -3.40 8.14
N ASP A 69 15.45 -3.54 7.41
CA ASP A 69 16.10 -2.43 6.71
C ASP A 69 15.30 -2.07 5.44
N VAL A 70 15.03 -0.78 5.28
CA VAL A 70 14.24 -0.24 4.16
C VAL A 70 14.96 0.91 3.47
N ALA A 71 14.70 1.08 2.16
CA ALA A 71 15.32 2.14 1.38
C ALA A 71 14.86 3.55 1.78
N MET A 72 13.64 3.67 2.32
CA MET A 72 13.05 4.89 2.85
C MET A 72 11.92 4.55 3.83
N PRO A 73 11.52 5.45 4.74
CA PRO A 73 10.48 5.20 5.75
C PRO A 73 9.06 5.24 5.15
N VAL A 74 8.79 4.40 4.15
CA VAL A 74 7.50 4.26 3.46
C VAL A 74 7.20 2.79 3.23
N ALA A 75 5.94 2.40 3.35
CA ALA A 75 5.44 1.07 2.99
C ALA A 75 4.23 1.22 2.08
N ILE A 76 4.00 0.26 1.19
CA ILE A 76 2.75 0.19 0.44
C ILE A 76 1.65 -0.29 1.38
N ALA A 77 0.63 0.55 1.56
CA ALA A 77 -0.51 0.27 2.43
C ALA A 77 -1.36 -0.91 1.89
N PRO A 78 -2.07 -1.64 2.78
CA PRO A 78 -2.98 -2.68 2.35
C PRO A 78 -4.17 -2.08 1.62
N THR A 79 -4.26 -2.34 0.33
CA THR A 79 -5.38 -1.91 -0.52
C THR A 79 -6.18 -3.12 -0.98
N GLY A 80 -7.46 -3.15 -0.62
CA GLY A 80 -8.36 -4.20 -1.07
C GLY A 80 -8.77 -3.99 -2.53
N LEU A 81 -9.12 -5.09 -3.20
CA LEU A 81 -9.72 -5.09 -4.53
C LEU A 81 -8.90 -4.38 -5.62
N THR A 82 -7.59 -4.30 -5.46
CA THR A 82 -6.70 -3.64 -6.44
C THR A 82 -6.79 -4.32 -7.81
N GLY A 83 -7.01 -5.63 -7.85
CA GLY A 83 -7.24 -6.37 -9.07
C GLY A 83 -8.45 -5.91 -9.89
N MET A 84 -9.42 -5.21 -9.29
CA MET A 84 -10.53 -4.57 -10.03
C MET A 84 -10.09 -3.32 -10.80
N GLN A 85 -9.03 -2.67 -10.35
CA GLN A 85 -8.47 -1.49 -11.01
C GLN A 85 -7.51 -1.89 -12.15
N HIS A 86 -6.72 -2.93 -11.91
CA HIS A 86 -5.77 -3.48 -12.87
C HIS A 86 -5.54 -4.96 -12.58
N ALA A 87 -5.57 -5.80 -13.63
CA ALA A 87 -5.25 -7.22 -13.48
C ALA A 87 -3.88 -7.38 -12.79
N ASP A 88 -3.81 -8.32 -11.84
CA ASP A 88 -2.62 -8.59 -11.05
C ASP A 88 -2.07 -7.39 -10.27
N GLY A 89 -2.93 -6.40 -9.97
CA GLY A 89 -2.53 -5.12 -9.36
C GLY A 89 -1.75 -5.28 -8.07
N GLU A 90 -2.17 -6.18 -7.18
CA GLU A 90 -1.46 -6.47 -5.93
C GLU A 90 -0.08 -7.09 -6.18
N MET A 91 0.04 -8.03 -7.13
CA MET A 91 1.34 -8.63 -7.49
C MET A 91 2.29 -7.60 -8.09
N LEU A 92 1.79 -6.75 -8.99
CA LEU A 92 2.59 -5.68 -9.59
C LEU A 92 3.07 -4.67 -8.53
N GLY A 93 2.20 -4.31 -7.59
CA GLY A 93 2.55 -3.46 -6.45
C GLY A 93 3.62 -4.08 -5.55
N ALA A 94 3.49 -5.37 -5.23
CA ALA A 94 4.44 -6.10 -4.42
C ALA A 94 5.83 -6.21 -5.10
N VAL A 95 5.85 -6.51 -6.40
CA VAL A 95 7.09 -6.58 -7.18
C VAL A 95 7.76 -5.20 -7.26
N ALA A 96 6.98 -4.14 -7.46
CA ALA A 96 7.50 -2.78 -7.48
C ALA A 96 8.09 -2.38 -6.12
N ALA A 97 7.38 -2.66 -5.01
CA ALA A 97 7.85 -2.39 -3.65
C ALA A 97 9.17 -3.13 -3.36
N LYS A 98 9.25 -4.42 -3.70
CA LYS A 98 10.49 -5.19 -3.58
C LYS A 98 11.64 -4.55 -4.37
N LYS A 99 11.40 -4.20 -5.64
CA LYS A 99 12.41 -3.57 -6.50
C LYS A 99 12.90 -2.24 -5.92
N PHE A 100 12.02 -1.50 -5.27
CA PHE A 100 12.36 -0.21 -4.65
C PHE A 100 12.99 -0.37 -3.25
N GLY A 101 12.84 -1.53 -2.62
CA GLY A 101 13.39 -1.81 -1.28
C GLY A 101 12.52 -1.25 -0.15
N ILE A 102 11.20 -1.26 -0.32
CA ILE A 102 10.21 -0.88 0.69
C ILE A 102 9.23 -2.02 0.97
N PRO A 103 8.60 -2.08 2.15
CA PRO A 103 7.62 -3.11 2.47
C PRO A 103 6.35 -2.99 1.61
N PHE A 104 5.77 -4.12 1.30
CA PHE A 104 4.43 -4.24 0.73
C PHE A 104 3.51 -4.92 1.74
N THR A 105 2.28 -4.42 1.88
CA THR A 105 1.27 -5.03 2.73
C THR A 105 0.11 -5.55 1.89
N LEU A 106 -0.13 -6.85 1.95
CA LEU A 106 -1.29 -7.47 1.29
C LEU A 106 -2.53 -7.32 2.17
N SER A 107 -3.65 -6.94 1.58
CA SER A 107 -4.94 -6.88 2.27
C SER A 107 -5.61 -8.25 2.34
N THR A 108 -6.37 -8.53 3.41
CA THR A 108 -7.31 -9.66 3.43
C THR A 108 -8.34 -9.60 2.28
N MET A 109 -8.65 -8.39 1.82
CA MET A 109 -9.61 -8.16 0.73
C MET A 109 -8.93 -8.04 -0.64
N SER A 110 -7.72 -8.56 -0.78
CA SER A 110 -7.04 -8.61 -2.09
C SER A 110 -7.71 -9.58 -3.06
N ILE A 111 -7.56 -9.33 -4.34
CA ILE A 111 -7.96 -10.27 -5.41
C ILE A 111 -6.89 -11.35 -5.58
N CYS A 112 -5.61 -10.97 -5.57
CA CYS A 112 -4.51 -11.92 -5.61
C CYS A 112 -4.38 -12.66 -4.27
N SER A 113 -4.05 -13.93 -4.30
CA SER A 113 -3.85 -14.74 -3.09
C SER A 113 -2.52 -14.43 -2.39
N ILE A 114 -2.39 -14.87 -1.15
CA ILE A 114 -1.15 -14.80 -0.38
C ILE A 114 -0.03 -15.52 -1.13
N GLU A 115 -0.36 -16.66 -1.72
CA GLU A 115 0.56 -17.53 -2.47
C GLU A 115 1.04 -16.87 -3.77
N ASP A 116 0.15 -16.14 -4.46
CA ASP A 116 0.52 -15.40 -5.67
C ASP A 116 1.55 -14.32 -5.37
N ILE A 117 1.37 -13.59 -4.28
CA ILE A 117 2.34 -12.57 -3.84
C ILE A 117 3.68 -13.21 -3.46
N ALA A 118 3.65 -14.31 -2.71
CA ALA A 118 4.86 -15.04 -2.34
C ALA A 118 5.62 -15.55 -3.57
N ALA A 119 4.90 -16.13 -4.53
CA ALA A 119 5.48 -16.63 -5.78
C ALA A 119 6.08 -15.52 -6.65
N ALA A 120 5.36 -14.39 -6.78
CA ALA A 120 5.78 -13.25 -7.59
C ALA A 120 6.98 -12.52 -6.99
N THR A 121 7.00 -12.34 -5.67
CA THR A 121 8.06 -11.58 -5.01
C THR A 121 9.25 -12.44 -4.57
N ARG A 122 9.00 -13.68 -4.13
CA ARG A 122 10.01 -14.52 -3.45
C ARG A 122 10.74 -13.76 -2.35
N SER A 123 10.00 -12.95 -1.60
CA SER A 123 10.48 -12.09 -0.53
C SER A 123 9.42 -11.96 0.55
N PRO A 124 9.81 -11.76 1.81
CA PRO A 124 8.85 -11.46 2.87
C PRO A 124 8.03 -10.23 2.54
N PHE A 125 6.79 -10.22 2.98
CA PHE A 125 5.85 -9.11 2.88
C PHE A 125 4.96 -9.07 4.12
N TRP A 126 4.22 -7.99 4.30
CA TRP A 126 3.29 -7.82 5.42
C TRP A 126 1.88 -8.22 5.01
N PHE A 127 1.07 -8.63 5.98
CA PHE A 127 -0.32 -9.01 5.75
C PHE A 127 -1.25 -8.26 6.71
N GLN A 128 -2.26 -7.61 6.18
CA GLN A 128 -3.32 -6.97 6.94
C GLN A 128 -4.47 -7.95 7.13
N LEU A 129 -4.83 -8.21 8.38
CA LEU A 129 -5.81 -9.18 8.80
C LEU A 129 -7.09 -8.53 9.29
N TYR A 130 -8.23 -8.86 8.67
CA TYR A 130 -9.54 -8.65 9.27
C TYR A 130 -9.89 -9.85 10.14
N TRP A 131 -10.28 -9.59 11.37
CA TRP A 131 -10.70 -10.66 12.28
C TRP A 131 -12.12 -11.13 11.94
N MET A 132 -12.28 -12.40 11.63
CA MET A 132 -13.56 -13.04 11.34
C MET A 132 -14.03 -13.89 12.50
N ARG A 133 -15.33 -14.23 12.54
CA ARG A 133 -15.93 -15.03 13.62
C ARG A 133 -15.52 -16.49 13.58
N ASP A 134 -15.33 -17.03 12.38
CA ASP A 134 -14.91 -18.41 12.15
C ASP A 134 -13.44 -18.58 12.52
N ARG A 135 -13.19 -19.26 13.65
CA ARG A 135 -11.84 -19.49 14.17
C ARG A 135 -11.05 -20.45 13.30
N ASP A 136 -11.68 -21.52 12.82
CA ASP A 136 -11.00 -22.51 11.98
C ASP A 136 -10.57 -21.89 10.64
N PHE A 137 -11.37 -21.00 10.09
CA PHE A 137 -10.99 -20.22 8.93
C PHE A 137 -9.79 -19.32 9.24
N MET A 138 -9.80 -18.66 10.40
CA MET A 138 -8.70 -17.78 10.80
C MET A 138 -7.39 -18.55 10.97
N ASP A 139 -7.45 -19.70 11.63
CA ASP A 139 -6.26 -20.54 11.85
C ASP A 139 -5.68 -21.00 10.50
N ARG A 140 -6.51 -21.48 9.58
CA ARG A 140 -6.05 -21.84 8.22
C ARG A 140 -5.46 -20.64 7.47
N LEU A 141 -6.03 -19.44 7.62
CA LEU A 141 -5.51 -18.24 6.98
C LEU A 141 -4.14 -17.85 7.54
N MET A 142 -3.97 -17.96 8.85
CA MET A 142 -2.69 -17.72 9.51
C MET A 142 -1.62 -18.72 9.11
N ASP A 143 -1.98 -20.00 8.99
CA ASP A 143 -1.07 -21.05 8.53
C ASP A 143 -0.61 -20.80 7.08
N ARG A 144 -1.53 -20.39 6.20
CA ARG A 144 -1.18 -19.99 4.83
C ARG A 144 -0.23 -18.79 4.80
N ALA A 145 -0.52 -17.76 5.60
CA ALA A 145 0.33 -16.58 5.69
C ALA A 145 1.74 -16.95 6.16
N LYS A 146 1.85 -17.80 7.18
CA LYS A 146 3.12 -18.32 7.70
C LYS A 146 3.87 -19.14 6.63
N ALA A 147 3.19 -20.06 5.98
CA ALA A 147 3.78 -20.89 4.91
C ALA A 147 4.27 -20.06 3.72
N ALA A 148 3.61 -18.96 3.42
CA ALA A 148 3.98 -18.03 2.34
C ALA A 148 5.12 -17.06 2.72
N GLY A 149 5.62 -17.09 3.95
CA GLY A 149 6.74 -16.26 4.40
C GLY A 149 6.33 -14.81 4.71
N VAL A 150 5.07 -14.59 5.13
CA VAL A 150 4.65 -13.31 5.67
C VAL A 150 5.46 -13.01 6.93
N SER A 151 6.10 -11.84 6.98
CA SER A 151 6.97 -11.46 8.11
C SER A 151 6.22 -10.75 9.23
N GLU A 152 5.16 -10.01 8.90
CA GLU A 152 4.37 -9.23 9.86
C GLU A 152 2.88 -9.35 9.55
N ILE A 153 2.07 -9.45 10.59
CA ILE A 153 0.61 -9.46 10.48
C ILE A 153 0.03 -8.34 11.33
N GLY A 154 -0.59 -7.36 10.67
CA GLY A 154 -1.33 -6.29 11.32
C GLY A 154 -2.82 -6.57 11.34
N ARG A 155 -3.44 -6.60 12.52
CA ARG A 155 -4.88 -6.70 12.63
C ARG A 155 -5.55 -5.37 12.34
N ALA A 156 -6.46 -5.34 11.36
CA ALA A 156 -7.33 -4.19 11.14
C ALA A 156 -8.64 -4.34 11.92
N SER A 157 -9.12 -3.24 12.47
CA SER A 157 -10.42 -3.16 13.13
C SER A 157 -11.25 -2.08 12.44
N CYS A 158 -12.49 -2.38 12.10
CA CYS A 158 -13.42 -1.40 11.52
C CYS A 158 -13.77 -0.26 12.50
N ARG A 159 -13.40 -0.38 13.78
CA ARG A 159 -13.65 0.61 14.82
C ARG A 159 -12.43 1.45 15.19
N GLU A 160 -11.25 1.02 14.80
CA GLU A 160 -10.01 1.74 15.08
C GLU A 160 -9.45 2.27 13.77
N ARG A 161 -9.09 3.55 13.78
CA ARG A 161 -8.25 4.10 12.73
C ARG A 161 -6.98 3.25 12.68
N VAL A 162 -6.64 2.74 11.52
CA VAL A 162 -5.36 2.07 11.32
C VAL A 162 -4.28 3.10 11.61
N LEU A 163 -3.78 3.12 12.83
CA LEU A 163 -2.50 3.74 13.13
C LEU A 163 -1.48 2.79 12.53
N VAL A 164 -1.06 3.06 11.31
CA VAL A 164 0.22 2.55 10.85
C VAL A 164 1.24 3.20 11.78
N ALA A 165 1.80 2.42 12.69
CA ALA A 165 2.91 2.88 13.48
C ALA A 165 4.03 3.24 12.51
N VAL A 166 4.35 4.52 12.43
CA VAL A 166 5.51 5.07 11.75
C VAL A 166 6.71 4.93 12.66
#